data_cbceac27dfff91ebc266fda4eaf48340
#
_entry.id   cbceac27dfff91ebc266fda4eaf48340
#
_cell.length_a   1.000
_cell.length_b   1.000
_cell.length_c   1.000
_cell.angle_alpha   90.00
_cell.angle_beta   90.00
_cell.angle_gamma   90.00
#
_symmetry.space_group_name_H-M   'P 1'
#
loop_
_entity.id
_entity.type
_entity.pdbx_description
1 polymer ?
#
loop_
_entity_poly.entity_id
_entity_poly.type
_entity_poly.pdbx_seq_one_letter_code
_entity_poly.pdbx_strand_id
1 'polypeptide(L)'
;MSNPLLENTVLPRFSAIRPEHVEPAIDTILADYQAGIDALLAAKTPRSFENVIGVCEDLDDRLSRAWAPVGHLHGVADSEALREAYAKAQEKIVAFSSALGQNRELYAAVKAVHEGAAFAALPAAARTLVEHELRDFVLAGVALEEPARSRYREISSELARLSTEFEEAVLDATDAWSEHITDAAGIAGIPESGRAVLRAYAEEKGLEGWLVTLKQPSVQAVLSYADDRALRARVYRAYGTRASENADGGKFDNTARIERILALRHESALLVGFASTAEESLATKMATSPDQVIAFLRDFVAKARPMAEADLAELRAFAAEHLQIADLQPWDVGYASEKLRERKYALNEEE
;
A
#
# COMPACT_ATOMS: atom_id res chain seq x y z
N MET A 1 20.33 16.54 -28.08
CA MET A 1 18.90 16.31 -28.44
C MET A 1 18.06 16.90 -27.33
N SER A 2 16.89 17.44 -27.62
CA SER A 2 15.98 17.95 -26.56
C SER A 2 15.44 16.77 -25.73
N ASN A 3 15.36 16.94 -24.41
CA ASN A 3 14.80 15.93 -23.53
C ASN A 3 13.26 15.93 -23.66
N PRO A 4 12.62 14.82 -24.07
CA PRO A 4 11.18 14.77 -24.32
C PRO A 4 10.33 15.00 -23.05
N LEU A 5 10.89 14.76 -21.86
CA LEU A 5 10.22 15.00 -20.58
C LEU A 5 10.19 16.49 -20.18
N LEU A 6 11.00 17.34 -20.82
CA LEU A 6 11.01 18.79 -20.59
C LEU A 6 10.14 19.55 -21.59
N GLU A 7 9.56 18.85 -22.59
CA GLU A 7 8.73 19.46 -23.62
C GLU A 7 7.28 19.63 -23.11
N ASN A 8 6.71 20.81 -23.37
CA ASN A 8 5.30 21.07 -23.05
C ASN A 8 4.40 20.56 -24.19
N THR A 9 4.11 19.27 -24.20
CA THR A 9 3.22 18.64 -25.20
C THR A 9 1.90 18.21 -24.56
N VAL A 10 0.81 18.22 -25.32
CA VAL A 10 -0.51 17.78 -24.85
C VAL A 10 -0.50 16.30 -24.48
N LEU A 11 0.18 15.47 -25.28
CA LEU A 11 0.32 14.04 -25.03
C LEU A 11 1.80 13.68 -24.89
N PRO A 12 2.15 12.82 -23.92
CA PRO A 12 3.52 12.34 -23.76
C PRO A 12 4.00 11.57 -24.99
N ARG A 13 5.23 11.85 -25.42
CA ARG A 13 5.86 11.12 -26.54
C ARG A 13 6.56 9.86 -26.03
N PHE A 14 5.80 8.86 -25.57
CA PHE A 14 6.32 7.64 -24.95
C PHE A 14 7.46 6.98 -25.71
N SER A 15 7.35 6.88 -27.05
CA SER A 15 8.38 6.27 -27.90
C SER A 15 9.70 7.03 -27.96
N ALA A 16 9.70 8.32 -27.55
CA ALA A 16 10.90 9.15 -27.50
C ALA A 16 11.58 9.15 -26.12
N ILE A 17 10.88 8.73 -25.07
CA ILE A 17 11.42 8.68 -23.70
C ILE A 17 12.41 7.53 -23.60
N ARG A 18 13.58 7.82 -23.01
CA ARG A 18 14.66 6.86 -22.73
C ARG A 18 15.08 6.96 -21.27
N PRO A 19 15.66 5.90 -20.67
CA PRO A 19 16.14 5.93 -19.27
C PRO A 19 17.09 7.13 -19.00
N GLU A 20 17.98 7.45 -19.91
CA GLU A 20 18.93 8.57 -19.78
C GLU A 20 18.27 9.96 -19.77
N HIS A 21 17.00 10.06 -20.13
CA HIS A 21 16.25 11.32 -20.07
C HIS A 21 15.71 11.61 -18.68
N VAL A 22 15.48 10.56 -17.84
CA VAL A 22 14.69 10.65 -16.62
C VAL A 22 15.37 11.53 -15.58
N GLU A 23 16.55 11.13 -15.13
CA GLU A 23 17.26 11.83 -14.04
C GLU A 23 17.56 13.29 -14.40
N PRO A 24 18.13 13.64 -15.60
CA PRO A 24 18.36 15.03 -15.96
C PRO A 24 17.10 15.89 -16.08
N ALA A 25 15.96 15.31 -16.48
CA ALA A 25 14.70 16.04 -16.54
C ALA A 25 14.20 16.38 -15.13
N ILE A 26 14.21 15.39 -14.24
CA ILE A 26 13.76 15.58 -12.85
C ILE A 26 14.68 16.58 -12.13
N ASP A 27 16.00 16.49 -12.28
CA ASP A 27 16.92 17.47 -11.71
C ASP A 27 16.61 18.90 -12.17
N THR A 28 16.34 19.09 -13.46
CA THR A 28 15.99 20.39 -14.01
C THR A 28 14.66 20.89 -13.45
N ILE A 29 13.64 20.03 -13.40
CA ILE A 29 12.30 20.42 -12.95
C ILE A 29 12.30 20.74 -11.46
N LEU A 30 12.98 19.94 -10.62
CA LEU A 30 13.08 20.21 -9.19
C LEU A 30 13.86 21.49 -8.89
N ALA A 31 14.91 21.80 -9.66
CA ALA A 31 15.63 23.07 -9.55
C ALA A 31 14.75 24.27 -9.91
N ASP A 32 14.00 24.16 -11.01
CA ASP A 32 13.06 25.22 -11.43
C ASP A 32 11.90 25.36 -10.44
N TYR A 33 11.43 24.24 -9.87
CA TYR A 33 10.39 24.25 -8.84
C TYR A 33 10.88 25.01 -7.60
N GLN A 34 12.06 24.66 -7.08
CA GLN A 34 12.65 25.35 -5.95
C GLN A 34 12.80 26.85 -6.21
N ALA A 35 13.32 27.22 -7.39
CA ALA A 35 13.45 28.62 -7.79
C ALA A 35 12.09 29.34 -7.85
N GLY A 36 11.03 28.65 -8.30
CA GLY A 36 9.67 29.17 -8.31
C GLY A 36 9.14 29.45 -6.90
N ILE A 37 9.34 28.51 -5.96
CA ILE A 37 8.98 28.70 -4.56
C ILE A 37 9.78 29.85 -3.92
N ASP A 38 11.09 29.91 -4.15
CA ASP A 38 11.92 30.99 -3.61
C ASP A 38 11.47 32.36 -4.12
N ALA A 39 11.14 32.47 -5.40
CA ALA A 39 10.60 33.69 -6.01
C ALA A 39 9.23 34.09 -5.42
N LEU A 40 8.33 33.09 -5.24
CA LEU A 40 7.04 33.28 -4.59
C LEU A 40 7.23 33.84 -3.17
N LEU A 41 8.11 33.23 -2.37
CA LEU A 41 8.34 33.62 -0.99
C LEU A 41 9.01 35.02 -0.87
N ALA A 42 9.94 35.33 -1.77
CA ALA A 42 10.61 36.65 -1.83
C ALA A 42 9.71 37.78 -2.28
N ALA A 43 8.58 37.50 -2.95
CA ALA A 43 7.65 38.51 -3.46
C ALA A 43 7.01 39.30 -2.30
N LYS A 44 7.02 40.62 -2.43
CA LYS A 44 6.44 41.58 -1.45
C LYS A 44 4.97 41.88 -1.70
N THR A 45 4.35 41.27 -2.71
CA THR A 45 2.94 41.47 -3.04
C THR A 45 2.03 40.80 -2.00
N PRO A 46 0.85 41.33 -1.71
CA PRO A 46 -0.13 40.63 -0.88
C PRO A 46 -0.40 39.23 -1.40
N ARG A 47 -0.50 38.25 -0.48
CA ARG A 47 -0.77 36.87 -0.84
C ARG A 47 -2.19 36.71 -1.39
N SER A 48 -2.32 36.05 -2.53
CA SER A 48 -3.59 35.73 -3.18
C SER A 48 -3.60 34.29 -3.66
N PHE A 49 -4.77 33.74 -4.02
CA PHE A 49 -4.88 32.43 -4.62
C PHE A 49 -3.97 32.29 -5.84
N GLU A 50 -3.97 33.25 -6.74
CA GLU A 50 -3.22 33.21 -7.99
C GLU A 50 -1.69 33.21 -7.77
N ASN A 51 -1.19 34.03 -6.82
CA ASN A 51 0.24 34.20 -6.65
C ASN A 51 0.87 33.26 -5.61
N VAL A 52 0.04 32.44 -4.94
CA VAL A 52 0.51 31.37 -4.03
C VAL A 52 0.08 30.01 -4.57
N ILE A 53 -1.22 29.73 -4.53
CA ILE A 53 -1.74 28.41 -4.92
C ILE A 53 -1.55 28.17 -6.43
N GLY A 54 -1.92 29.13 -7.27
CA GLY A 54 -1.76 29.00 -8.72
C GLY A 54 -0.31 28.75 -9.13
N VAL A 55 0.66 29.38 -8.47
CA VAL A 55 2.09 29.13 -8.73
C VAL A 55 2.48 27.71 -8.31
N CYS A 56 2.04 27.22 -7.14
CA CYS A 56 2.31 25.86 -6.70
C CYS A 56 1.71 24.81 -7.67
N GLU A 57 0.44 25.00 -8.07
CA GLU A 57 -0.25 24.13 -9.02
C GLU A 57 0.47 24.05 -10.38
N ASP A 58 0.95 25.19 -10.90
CA ASP A 58 1.71 25.23 -12.17
C ASP A 58 3.03 24.45 -12.07
N LEU A 59 3.71 24.53 -10.92
CA LEU A 59 4.95 23.80 -10.66
C LEU A 59 4.69 22.30 -10.49
N ASP A 60 3.62 21.93 -9.77
CA ASP A 60 3.19 20.54 -9.59
C ASP A 60 2.74 19.90 -10.92
N ASP A 61 1.96 20.62 -11.74
CA ASP A 61 1.57 20.14 -13.07
C ASP A 61 2.79 19.82 -13.93
N ARG A 62 3.81 20.70 -13.91
CA ARG A 62 5.04 20.48 -14.67
C ARG A 62 5.80 19.23 -14.20
N LEU A 63 5.93 19.02 -12.90
CA LEU A 63 6.54 17.80 -12.34
C LEU A 63 5.73 16.57 -12.70
N SER A 64 4.42 16.63 -12.53
CA SER A 64 3.51 15.53 -12.82
C SER A 64 3.54 15.12 -14.29
N ARG A 65 3.55 16.07 -15.22
CA ARG A 65 3.64 15.81 -16.68
C ARG A 65 4.93 15.11 -17.08
N ALA A 66 6.02 15.37 -16.39
CA ALA A 66 7.29 14.67 -16.64
C ALA A 66 7.35 13.29 -15.96
N TRP A 67 6.85 13.21 -14.71
CA TRP A 67 6.97 12.00 -13.90
C TRP A 67 5.96 10.91 -14.24
N ALA A 68 4.69 11.26 -14.51
CA ALA A 68 3.64 10.29 -14.81
C ALA A 68 3.96 9.38 -16.01
N PRO A 69 4.50 9.87 -17.15
CA PRO A 69 4.92 9.02 -18.26
C PRO A 69 6.05 8.05 -17.90
N VAL A 70 6.97 8.45 -17.03
CA VAL A 70 8.08 7.59 -16.56
C VAL A 70 7.53 6.46 -15.70
N GLY A 71 6.63 6.77 -14.76
CA GLY A 71 5.95 5.78 -13.92
C GLY A 71 5.12 4.80 -14.75
N HIS A 72 4.44 5.29 -15.79
CA HIS A 72 3.70 4.42 -16.71
C HIS A 72 4.62 3.46 -17.46
N LEU A 73 5.70 3.96 -18.05
CA LEU A 73 6.67 3.13 -18.76
C LEU A 73 7.35 2.10 -17.83
N HIS A 74 7.66 2.49 -16.58
CA HIS A 74 8.18 1.57 -15.58
C HIS A 74 7.21 0.41 -15.32
N GLY A 75 5.90 0.65 -15.34
CA GLY A 75 4.87 -0.38 -15.10
C GLY A 75 4.60 -1.30 -16.30
N VAL A 76 4.80 -0.84 -17.55
CA VAL A 76 4.33 -1.58 -18.75
C VAL A 76 5.42 -1.88 -19.78
N ALA A 77 6.59 -1.22 -19.70
CA ALA A 77 7.72 -1.38 -20.63
C ALA A 77 9.05 -1.38 -19.87
N ASP A 78 9.09 -2.18 -18.82
CA ASP A 78 10.19 -2.24 -17.85
C ASP A 78 11.51 -2.70 -18.48
N SER A 79 12.62 -2.14 -17.96
CA SER A 79 13.98 -2.56 -18.24
C SER A 79 14.88 -2.24 -17.05
N GLU A 80 15.99 -2.95 -16.90
CA GLU A 80 16.95 -2.71 -15.82
C GLU A 80 17.41 -1.24 -15.76
N ALA A 81 17.76 -0.66 -16.92
CA ALA A 81 18.15 0.74 -17.01
C ALA A 81 17.04 1.71 -16.61
N LEU A 82 15.77 1.40 -16.96
CA LEU A 82 14.63 2.24 -16.57
C LEU A 82 14.34 2.13 -15.06
N ARG A 83 14.44 0.94 -14.47
CA ARG A 83 14.30 0.74 -13.02
C ARG A 83 15.32 1.54 -12.23
N GLU A 84 16.59 1.51 -12.66
CA GLU A 84 17.66 2.27 -12.02
C GLU A 84 17.41 3.79 -12.09
N ALA A 85 17.07 4.29 -13.29
CA ALA A 85 16.76 5.71 -13.50
C ALA A 85 15.52 6.15 -12.72
N TYR A 86 14.47 5.31 -12.68
CA TYR A 86 13.25 5.53 -11.92
C TYR A 86 13.54 5.63 -10.42
N ALA A 87 14.27 4.67 -9.86
CA ALA A 87 14.58 4.64 -8.42
C ALA A 87 15.35 5.90 -7.98
N LYS A 88 16.38 6.32 -8.73
CA LYS A 88 17.16 7.53 -8.44
C LYS A 88 16.30 8.80 -8.52
N ALA A 89 15.44 8.91 -9.53
CA ALA A 89 14.57 10.06 -9.68
C ALA A 89 13.49 10.11 -8.59
N GLN A 90 12.92 8.95 -8.25
CA GLN A 90 11.93 8.83 -7.16
C GLN A 90 12.50 9.27 -5.82
N GLU A 91 13.73 8.87 -5.47
CA GLU A 91 14.41 9.31 -4.25
C GLU A 91 14.51 10.85 -4.18
N LYS A 92 14.90 11.50 -5.29
CA LYS A 92 14.99 12.95 -5.36
C LYS A 92 13.62 13.63 -5.20
N ILE A 93 12.59 13.12 -5.87
CA ILE A 93 11.22 13.65 -5.76
C ILE A 93 10.69 13.51 -4.33
N VAL A 94 10.89 12.36 -3.70
CA VAL A 94 10.45 12.12 -2.32
C VAL A 94 11.16 13.05 -1.34
N ALA A 95 12.47 13.20 -1.47
CA ALA A 95 13.25 14.13 -0.64
C ALA A 95 12.80 15.58 -0.81
N PHE A 96 12.56 16.01 -2.05
CA PHE A 96 12.07 17.37 -2.37
C PHE A 96 10.67 17.61 -1.80
N SER A 97 9.72 16.70 -2.04
CA SER A 97 8.34 16.81 -1.54
C SER A 97 8.30 16.85 -0.01
N SER A 98 9.14 16.04 0.65
CA SER A 98 9.27 16.05 2.10
C SER A 98 9.79 17.39 2.63
N ALA A 99 10.81 17.97 1.96
CA ALA A 99 11.34 19.28 2.32
C ALA A 99 10.32 20.40 2.10
N LEU A 100 9.56 20.33 0.99
CA LEU A 100 8.49 21.29 0.68
C LEU A 100 7.37 21.23 1.73
N GLY A 101 6.90 20.05 2.11
CA GLY A 101 5.90 19.85 3.17
C GLY A 101 6.35 20.35 4.55
N GLN A 102 7.68 20.53 4.78
CA GLN A 102 8.25 21.10 5.99
C GLN A 102 8.58 22.61 5.88
N ASN A 103 8.22 23.26 4.76
CA ASN A 103 8.50 24.67 4.53
C ASN A 103 7.52 25.57 5.27
N ARG A 104 7.97 26.14 6.40
CA ARG A 104 7.14 27.04 7.25
C ARG A 104 6.74 28.36 6.56
N GLU A 105 7.60 28.88 5.68
CA GLU A 105 7.30 30.12 4.97
C GLU A 105 6.21 29.90 3.92
N LEU A 106 6.24 28.75 3.23
CA LEU A 106 5.20 28.37 2.30
C LEU A 106 3.87 28.11 3.03
N TYR A 107 3.89 27.37 4.14
CA TYR A 107 2.72 27.21 5.00
C TYR A 107 2.13 28.56 5.43
N ALA A 108 2.97 29.49 5.88
CA ALA A 108 2.52 30.83 6.26
C ALA A 108 1.92 31.62 5.07
N ALA A 109 2.46 31.43 3.86
CA ALA A 109 1.92 32.05 2.65
C ALA A 109 0.53 31.50 2.29
N VAL A 110 0.34 30.17 2.33
CA VAL A 110 -0.96 29.51 2.11
C VAL A 110 -1.97 29.93 3.19
N LYS A 111 -1.54 29.97 4.45
CA LYS A 111 -2.37 30.44 5.57
C LYS A 111 -2.83 31.89 5.38
N ALA A 112 -1.96 32.77 4.88
CA ALA A 112 -2.31 34.15 4.58
C ALA A 112 -3.35 34.29 3.44
N VAL A 113 -3.37 33.36 2.48
CA VAL A 113 -4.45 33.28 1.47
C VAL A 113 -5.77 32.91 2.13
N HIS A 114 -5.79 31.89 2.99
CA HIS A 114 -6.98 31.43 3.69
C HIS A 114 -7.58 32.51 4.63
N GLU A 115 -6.74 33.23 5.36
CA GLU A 115 -7.15 34.28 6.30
C GLU A 115 -7.43 35.62 5.58
N GLY A 116 -7.11 35.72 4.30
CA GLY A 116 -7.28 36.92 3.49
C GLY A 116 -8.75 37.24 3.18
N ALA A 117 -9.09 38.52 3.10
CA ALA A 117 -10.46 38.99 2.82
C ALA A 117 -11.04 38.45 1.50
N ALA A 118 -10.20 38.11 0.53
CA ALA A 118 -10.60 37.57 -0.77
C ALA A 118 -11.01 36.08 -0.72
N PHE A 119 -10.63 35.33 0.30
CA PHE A 119 -10.86 33.87 0.39
C PHE A 119 -12.34 33.51 0.25
N ALA A 120 -13.23 34.22 0.97
CA ALA A 120 -14.66 33.92 0.94
C ALA A 120 -15.31 34.15 -0.44
N ALA A 121 -14.70 34.97 -1.29
CA ALA A 121 -15.16 35.24 -2.66
C ALA A 121 -14.63 34.25 -3.70
N LEU A 122 -13.68 33.37 -3.35
CA LEU A 122 -13.17 32.35 -4.25
C LEU A 122 -14.25 31.32 -4.62
N PRO A 123 -14.18 30.70 -5.81
CA PRO A 123 -15.01 29.56 -6.16
C PRO A 123 -14.85 28.42 -5.14
N ALA A 124 -15.89 27.59 -4.96
CA ALA A 124 -15.88 26.51 -3.97
C ALA A 124 -14.66 25.59 -4.14
N ALA A 125 -14.33 25.17 -5.36
CA ALA A 125 -13.18 24.31 -5.63
C ALA A 125 -11.85 24.96 -5.20
N ALA A 126 -11.67 26.28 -5.46
CA ALA A 126 -10.47 26.99 -5.04
C ALA A 126 -10.35 27.10 -3.51
N ARG A 127 -11.47 27.32 -2.80
CA ARG A 127 -11.48 27.30 -1.33
C ARG A 127 -11.08 25.92 -0.79
N THR A 128 -11.70 24.88 -1.33
CA THR A 128 -11.39 23.50 -0.94
C THR A 128 -9.91 23.15 -1.16
N LEU A 129 -9.31 23.60 -2.27
CA LEU A 129 -7.89 23.38 -2.53
C LEU A 129 -7.01 24.05 -1.47
N VAL A 130 -7.27 25.34 -1.14
CA VAL A 130 -6.53 26.04 -0.07
C VAL A 130 -6.68 25.33 1.29
N GLU A 131 -7.88 24.86 1.62
CA GLU A 131 -8.17 24.13 2.86
C GLU A 131 -7.44 22.78 2.90
N HIS A 132 -7.35 22.08 1.77
CA HIS A 132 -6.60 20.83 1.66
C HIS A 132 -5.11 21.07 1.82
N GLU A 133 -4.54 22.07 1.17
CA GLU A 133 -3.13 22.44 1.34
C GLU A 133 -2.78 22.73 2.80
N LEU A 134 -3.60 23.52 3.48
CA LEU A 134 -3.40 23.80 4.91
C LEU A 134 -3.49 22.54 5.78
N ARG A 135 -4.48 21.69 5.51
CA ARG A 135 -4.62 20.41 6.20
C ARG A 135 -3.37 19.56 6.02
N ASP A 136 -2.87 19.44 4.78
CA ASP A 136 -1.74 18.59 4.46
C ASP A 136 -0.44 19.10 5.09
N PHE A 137 -0.25 20.43 5.17
CA PHE A 137 0.82 21.03 5.96
C PHE A 137 0.70 20.70 7.47
N VAL A 138 -0.52 20.73 8.03
CA VAL A 138 -0.74 20.36 9.44
C VAL A 138 -0.41 18.89 9.65
N LEU A 139 -0.88 18.01 8.77
CA LEU A 139 -0.59 16.57 8.80
C LEU A 139 0.90 16.26 8.63
N ALA A 140 1.64 17.09 7.88
CA ALA A 140 3.10 17.01 7.80
C ALA A 140 3.84 17.53 9.06
N GLY A 141 3.10 18.09 10.02
CA GLY A 141 3.68 18.60 11.28
C GLY A 141 4.41 19.93 11.16
N VAL A 142 4.31 20.65 10.04
CA VAL A 142 5.00 21.92 9.81
C VAL A 142 4.52 23.03 10.75
N ALA A 143 3.25 22.96 11.17
CA ALA A 143 2.64 23.92 12.08
C ALA A 143 3.11 23.78 13.54
N LEU A 144 3.79 22.67 13.86
CA LEU A 144 4.27 22.40 15.22
C LEU A 144 5.44 23.31 15.60
N GLU A 145 5.40 23.78 16.85
CA GLU A 145 6.54 24.47 17.47
C GLU A 145 7.45 23.47 18.19
N GLU A 146 8.70 23.89 18.49
CA GLU A 146 9.58 23.07 19.33
C GLU A 146 9.07 23.04 20.79
N PRO A 147 9.17 21.90 21.51
CA PRO A 147 9.83 20.65 21.09
C PRO A 147 8.93 19.64 20.33
N ALA A 148 7.64 19.93 20.16
CA ALA A 148 6.69 19.01 19.53
C ALA A 148 7.10 18.62 18.10
N ARG A 149 7.63 19.57 17.32
CA ARG A 149 8.11 19.32 15.96
C ARG A 149 9.29 18.35 15.90
N SER A 150 10.25 18.50 16.80
CA SER A 150 11.37 17.54 16.91
C SER A 150 10.83 16.14 17.25
N ARG A 151 9.90 16.07 18.21
CA ARG A 151 9.29 14.79 18.59
C ARG A 151 8.51 14.15 17.44
N TYR A 152 7.77 14.92 16.67
CA TYR A 152 7.05 14.42 15.47
C TYR A 152 8.00 13.80 14.45
N ARG A 153 9.15 14.42 14.16
CA ARG A 153 10.16 13.87 13.25
C ARG A 153 10.80 12.58 13.78
N GLU A 154 11.08 12.51 15.09
CA GLU A 154 11.58 11.29 15.73
C GLU A 154 10.56 10.14 15.55
N ILE A 155 9.27 10.41 15.81
CA ILE A 155 8.20 9.45 15.65
C ILE A 155 8.11 8.97 14.19
N SER A 156 8.13 9.89 13.23
CA SER A 156 8.06 9.55 11.80
C SER A 156 9.21 8.66 11.36
N SER A 157 10.44 8.98 11.82
CA SER A 157 11.63 8.16 11.53
C SER A 157 11.56 6.77 12.18
N GLU A 158 11.09 6.70 13.44
CA GLU A 158 10.93 5.44 14.14
C GLU A 158 9.83 4.56 13.51
N LEU A 159 8.70 5.15 13.11
CA LEU A 159 7.62 4.45 12.40
C LEU A 159 8.10 3.87 11.07
N ALA A 160 8.87 4.62 10.28
CA ALA A 160 9.43 4.14 9.02
C ALA A 160 10.33 2.91 9.25
N ARG A 161 11.26 2.99 10.22
CA ARG A 161 12.13 1.86 10.59
C ARG A 161 11.33 0.64 11.06
N LEU A 162 10.36 0.83 11.97
CA LEU A 162 9.53 -0.27 12.49
C LEU A 162 8.66 -0.91 11.41
N SER A 163 8.17 -0.13 10.44
CA SER A 163 7.41 -0.66 9.30
C SER A 163 8.29 -1.56 8.43
N THR A 164 9.51 -1.13 8.12
CA THR A 164 10.47 -1.95 7.37
C THR A 164 10.81 -3.25 8.13
N GLU A 165 11.14 -3.16 9.41
CA GLU A 165 11.43 -4.33 10.24
C GLU A 165 10.23 -5.29 10.36
N PHE A 166 9.01 -4.76 10.36
CA PHE A 166 7.78 -5.55 10.36
C PHE A 166 7.65 -6.35 9.05
N GLU A 167 7.84 -5.69 7.91
CA GLU A 167 7.75 -6.31 6.58
C GLU A 167 8.83 -7.37 6.38
N GLU A 168 10.08 -7.08 6.78
CA GLU A 168 11.20 -8.01 6.74
C GLU A 168 10.92 -9.27 7.59
N ALA A 169 10.37 -9.10 8.80
CA ALA A 169 10.03 -10.23 9.66
C ALA A 169 8.93 -11.11 9.03
N VAL A 170 7.94 -10.53 8.33
CA VAL A 170 6.92 -11.31 7.60
C VAL A 170 7.53 -12.03 6.40
N LEU A 171 8.45 -11.39 5.67
CA LEU A 171 9.16 -11.99 4.55
C LEU A 171 10.02 -13.17 5.02
N ASP A 172 10.84 -12.95 6.03
CA ASP A 172 11.70 -13.97 6.62
C ASP A 172 10.91 -15.17 7.15
N ALA A 173 9.80 -14.91 7.85
CA ALA A 173 8.90 -15.96 8.32
C ALA A 173 8.26 -16.75 7.17
N THR A 174 7.98 -16.08 6.06
CA THR A 174 7.44 -16.72 4.85
C THR A 174 8.46 -17.63 4.19
N ASP A 175 9.72 -17.18 4.10
CA ASP A 175 10.79 -17.94 3.44
C ASP A 175 11.40 -19.04 4.34
N ALA A 176 11.27 -18.91 5.66
CA ALA A 176 11.81 -19.89 6.61
C ALA A 176 11.02 -21.20 6.67
N TRP A 177 9.73 -21.18 6.29
CA TRP A 177 8.90 -22.37 6.34
C TRP A 177 8.79 -23.06 4.99
N SER A 178 8.98 -24.37 4.98
CA SER A 178 8.69 -25.21 3.81
C SER A 178 8.46 -26.65 4.21
N GLU A 179 7.72 -27.39 3.37
CA GLU A 179 7.51 -28.84 3.52
C GLU A 179 7.86 -29.53 2.20
N HIS A 180 8.86 -30.41 2.22
CA HIS A 180 9.32 -31.14 1.06
C HIS A 180 8.53 -32.45 0.91
N ILE A 181 7.94 -32.69 -0.25
CA ILE A 181 7.10 -33.84 -0.58
C ILE A 181 7.72 -34.56 -1.77
N THR A 182 8.04 -35.84 -1.60
CA THR A 182 8.61 -36.70 -2.66
C THR A 182 7.62 -37.72 -3.20
N ASP A 183 6.57 -38.04 -2.42
CA ASP A 183 5.51 -38.97 -2.82
C ASP A 183 4.36 -38.18 -3.51
N ALA A 184 4.00 -38.58 -4.73
CA ALA A 184 2.90 -38.00 -5.48
C ALA A 184 1.54 -38.09 -4.78
N ALA A 185 1.37 -39.06 -3.86
CA ALA A 185 0.17 -39.17 -3.03
C ALA A 185 0.01 -37.97 -2.09
N GLY A 186 1.11 -37.36 -1.64
CA GLY A 186 1.08 -36.19 -0.75
C GLY A 186 0.59 -34.88 -1.43
N ILE A 187 0.56 -34.86 -2.77
CA ILE A 187 0.06 -33.72 -3.57
C ILE A 187 -1.19 -34.10 -4.37
N ALA A 188 -1.86 -35.21 -4.02
CA ALA A 188 -3.09 -35.63 -4.67
C ALA A 188 -4.15 -34.51 -4.61
N GLY A 189 -4.95 -34.37 -5.65
CA GLY A 189 -5.96 -33.31 -5.80
C GLY A 189 -5.41 -31.99 -6.34
N ILE A 190 -4.13 -31.68 -6.19
CA ILE A 190 -3.52 -30.45 -6.72
C ILE A 190 -3.41 -30.57 -8.25
N PRO A 191 -3.95 -29.59 -9.03
CA PRO A 191 -3.88 -29.61 -10.49
C PRO A 191 -2.44 -29.39 -11.00
N GLU A 192 -2.21 -29.66 -12.31
CA GLU A 192 -0.85 -29.64 -12.88
C GLU A 192 -0.19 -28.26 -12.82
N SER A 193 -0.96 -27.18 -12.96
CA SER A 193 -0.45 -25.80 -12.78
C SER A 193 0.12 -25.60 -11.38
N GLY A 194 -0.63 -25.98 -10.36
CA GLY A 194 -0.19 -25.93 -8.96
C GLY A 194 1.01 -26.85 -8.69
N ARG A 195 0.99 -28.07 -9.24
CA ARG A 195 2.13 -29.01 -9.14
C ARG A 195 3.39 -28.46 -9.80
N ALA A 196 3.26 -27.79 -10.93
CA ALA A 196 4.38 -27.14 -11.62
C ALA A 196 5.01 -26.03 -10.76
N VAL A 197 4.22 -25.23 -10.07
CA VAL A 197 4.70 -24.21 -9.14
C VAL A 197 5.49 -24.86 -7.98
N LEU A 198 4.93 -25.90 -7.34
CA LEU A 198 5.60 -26.59 -6.24
C LEU A 198 6.89 -27.30 -6.69
N ARG A 199 6.91 -27.82 -7.91
CA ARG A 199 8.11 -28.42 -8.53
C ARG A 199 9.18 -27.36 -8.76
N ALA A 200 8.83 -26.21 -9.31
CA ALA A 200 9.76 -25.10 -9.53
C ALA A 200 10.42 -24.64 -8.22
N TYR A 201 9.68 -24.57 -7.12
CA TYR A 201 10.25 -24.27 -5.80
C TYR A 201 11.19 -25.35 -5.28
N ALA A 202 10.93 -26.63 -5.57
CA ALA A 202 11.84 -27.71 -5.23
C ALA A 202 13.14 -27.63 -6.05
N GLU A 203 13.03 -27.44 -7.37
CA GLU A 203 14.16 -27.29 -8.29
C GLU A 203 15.06 -26.09 -7.92
N GLU A 204 14.50 -24.96 -7.53
CA GLU A 204 15.24 -23.80 -7.04
C GLU A 204 16.14 -24.13 -5.83
N LYS A 205 15.71 -25.09 -5.02
CA LYS A 205 16.46 -25.59 -3.85
C LYS A 205 17.30 -26.83 -4.15
N GLY A 206 17.35 -27.31 -5.40
CA GLY A 206 18.07 -28.52 -5.79
C GLY A 206 17.44 -29.81 -5.25
N LEU A 207 16.11 -29.80 -5.00
CA LEU A 207 15.35 -30.93 -4.49
C LEU A 207 14.54 -31.61 -5.60
N GLU A 208 14.40 -32.95 -5.52
CA GLU A 208 13.47 -33.71 -6.35
C GLU A 208 12.06 -33.67 -5.74
N GLY A 209 11.00 -33.73 -6.57
CA GLY A 209 9.62 -33.75 -6.08
C GLY A 209 9.00 -32.35 -6.00
N TRP A 210 8.38 -32.02 -4.89
CA TRP A 210 7.62 -30.80 -4.69
C TRP A 210 7.97 -30.13 -3.37
N LEU A 211 8.06 -28.80 -3.38
CA LEU A 211 8.29 -28.01 -2.17
C LEU A 211 7.09 -27.10 -1.93
N VAL A 212 6.34 -27.38 -0.88
CA VAL A 212 5.29 -26.51 -0.37
C VAL A 212 5.95 -25.38 0.43
N THR A 213 5.58 -24.13 0.14
CA THR A 213 6.09 -22.92 0.80
C THR A 213 4.94 -22.04 1.28
N LEU A 214 5.22 -20.96 2.01
CA LEU A 214 4.20 -19.97 2.38
C LEU A 214 4.05 -18.84 1.35
N LYS A 215 4.64 -18.96 0.17
CA LYS A 215 4.38 -18.05 -0.96
C LYS A 215 2.95 -18.28 -1.45
N GLN A 216 2.26 -17.16 -1.79
CA GLN A 216 0.83 -17.18 -2.11
C GLN A 216 0.41 -18.28 -3.12
N PRO A 217 1.12 -18.48 -4.27
CA PRO A 217 0.72 -19.53 -5.22
C PRO A 217 0.75 -20.94 -4.64
N SER A 218 1.75 -21.25 -3.77
CA SER A 218 1.85 -22.53 -3.08
C SER A 218 0.73 -22.73 -2.05
N VAL A 219 0.46 -21.69 -1.24
CA VAL A 219 -0.61 -21.73 -0.23
C VAL A 219 -1.97 -21.94 -0.91
N GLN A 220 -2.25 -21.22 -2.00
CA GLN A 220 -3.49 -21.34 -2.74
C GLN A 220 -3.65 -22.74 -3.35
N ALA A 221 -2.59 -23.28 -4.01
CA ALA A 221 -2.62 -24.62 -4.58
C ALA A 221 -2.96 -25.69 -3.52
N VAL A 222 -2.37 -25.58 -2.32
CA VAL A 222 -2.64 -26.53 -1.25
C VAL A 222 -4.03 -26.37 -0.64
N LEU A 223 -4.41 -25.13 -0.24
CA LEU A 223 -5.65 -24.90 0.49
C LEU A 223 -6.90 -25.06 -0.38
N SER A 224 -6.79 -24.86 -1.71
CA SER A 224 -7.92 -25.04 -2.64
C SER A 224 -8.05 -26.46 -3.16
N TYR A 225 -6.92 -27.18 -3.32
CA TYR A 225 -6.96 -28.43 -4.11
C TYR A 225 -6.40 -29.67 -3.45
N ALA A 226 -5.46 -29.55 -2.48
CA ALA A 226 -4.84 -30.74 -1.91
C ALA A 226 -5.87 -31.65 -1.20
N ASP A 227 -5.89 -32.93 -1.52
CA ASP A 227 -6.77 -33.92 -0.87
C ASP A 227 -6.30 -34.21 0.57
N ASP A 228 -4.98 -34.08 0.85
CA ASP A 228 -4.41 -34.26 2.20
C ASP A 228 -4.88 -33.13 3.15
N ARG A 229 -5.89 -33.47 3.97
CA ARG A 229 -6.44 -32.56 4.98
C ARG A 229 -5.41 -32.14 6.02
N ALA A 230 -4.48 -33.02 6.36
CA ALA A 230 -3.45 -32.72 7.34
C ALA A 230 -2.43 -31.70 6.78
N LEU A 231 -2.09 -31.81 5.49
CA LEU A 231 -1.26 -30.84 4.80
C LEU A 231 -1.96 -29.45 4.77
N ARG A 232 -3.24 -29.39 4.41
CA ARG A 232 -4.01 -28.14 4.47
C ARG A 232 -3.96 -27.50 5.86
N ALA A 233 -4.16 -28.29 6.92
CA ALA A 233 -4.11 -27.80 8.30
C ALA A 233 -2.73 -27.24 8.69
N ARG A 234 -1.64 -27.88 8.27
CA ARG A 234 -0.27 -27.41 8.52
C ARG A 234 0.01 -26.11 7.80
N VAL A 235 -0.30 -26.04 6.49
CA VAL A 235 -0.12 -24.83 5.67
C VAL A 235 -0.98 -23.68 6.19
N TYR A 236 -2.26 -23.91 6.47
CA TYR A 236 -3.17 -22.90 7.02
C TYR A 236 -2.63 -22.30 8.32
N ARG A 237 -2.21 -23.15 9.26
CA ARG A 237 -1.66 -22.71 10.53
C ARG A 237 -0.37 -21.94 10.32
N ALA A 238 0.59 -22.50 9.58
CA ALA A 238 1.87 -21.84 9.32
C ALA A 238 1.69 -20.49 8.64
N TYR A 239 0.79 -20.41 7.63
CA TYR A 239 0.49 -19.16 6.92
C TYR A 239 -0.19 -18.12 7.81
N GLY A 240 -1.17 -18.53 8.62
CA GLY A 240 -1.96 -17.64 9.48
C GLY A 240 -1.23 -17.13 10.72
N THR A 241 -0.16 -17.82 11.14
CA THR A 241 0.63 -17.43 12.32
C THR A 241 2.00 -16.85 12.01
N ARG A 242 2.29 -16.56 10.72
CA ARG A 242 3.57 -15.98 10.32
C ARG A 242 3.89 -14.71 11.11
N ALA A 243 5.15 -14.57 11.48
CA ALA A 243 5.68 -13.44 12.23
C ALA A 243 4.85 -13.07 13.48
N SER A 244 4.33 -14.09 14.18
CA SER A 244 3.64 -13.95 15.45
C SER A 244 4.30 -14.79 16.54
N GLU A 245 3.92 -14.57 17.78
CA GLU A 245 4.35 -15.35 18.96
C GLU A 245 3.97 -16.85 18.86
N ASN A 246 3.04 -17.21 17.98
CA ASN A 246 2.54 -18.56 17.78
C ASN A 246 3.30 -19.36 16.71
N ALA A 247 4.29 -18.77 16.05
CA ALA A 247 5.11 -19.41 15.02
C ALA A 247 6.58 -19.48 15.42
N ASP A 248 7.25 -20.60 15.10
CA ASP A 248 8.71 -20.80 15.17
C ASP A 248 9.38 -20.34 16.50
N GLY A 249 8.66 -20.51 17.62
CA GLY A 249 9.14 -20.06 18.93
C GLY A 249 9.29 -18.55 19.04
N GLY A 250 8.58 -17.77 18.22
CA GLY A 250 8.59 -16.31 18.24
C GLY A 250 9.80 -15.68 17.54
N LYS A 251 10.56 -16.44 16.72
CA LYS A 251 11.79 -15.94 16.08
C LYS A 251 11.57 -14.66 15.27
N PHE A 252 10.43 -14.54 14.58
CA PHE A 252 10.08 -13.41 13.73
C PHE A 252 8.91 -12.59 14.30
N ASP A 253 8.64 -12.74 15.60
CA ASP A 253 7.47 -12.13 16.25
C ASP A 253 7.44 -10.61 16.12
N ASN A 254 6.31 -10.11 15.62
CA ASN A 254 6.05 -8.68 15.45
C ASN A 254 5.22 -8.05 16.59
N THR A 255 4.86 -8.78 17.62
CA THR A 255 3.96 -8.29 18.68
C THR A 255 4.48 -6.99 19.31
N ALA A 256 5.74 -6.96 19.72
CA ALA A 256 6.34 -5.75 20.30
C ALA A 256 6.42 -4.58 19.31
N ARG A 257 6.66 -4.86 18.00
CA ARG A 257 6.65 -3.84 16.95
C ARG A 257 5.26 -3.26 16.74
N ILE A 258 4.22 -4.11 16.74
CA ILE A 258 2.82 -3.68 16.61
C ILE A 258 2.45 -2.75 17.76
N GLU A 259 2.74 -3.14 19.00
CA GLU A 259 2.47 -2.31 20.18
C GLU A 259 3.16 -0.95 20.09
N ARG A 260 4.44 -0.95 19.68
CA ARG A 260 5.20 0.28 19.54
C ARG A 260 4.67 1.17 18.40
N ILE A 261 4.35 0.60 17.25
CA ILE A 261 3.75 1.31 16.11
C ILE A 261 2.43 1.95 16.51
N LEU A 262 1.56 1.23 17.21
CA LEU A 262 0.27 1.77 17.68
C LEU A 262 0.44 2.92 18.65
N ALA A 263 1.37 2.80 19.61
CA ALA A 263 1.68 3.86 20.55
C ALA A 263 2.22 5.12 19.85
N LEU A 264 3.15 4.96 18.91
CA LEU A 264 3.72 6.07 18.16
C LEU A 264 2.69 6.75 17.24
N ARG A 265 1.86 5.98 16.56
CA ARG A 265 0.76 6.52 15.73
C ARG A 265 -0.22 7.34 16.57
N HIS A 266 -0.56 6.86 17.77
CA HIS A 266 -1.42 7.61 18.67
C HIS A 266 -0.77 8.92 19.14
N GLU A 267 0.50 8.88 19.55
CA GLU A 267 1.25 10.07 19.94
C GLU A 267 1.35 11.07 18.77
N SER A 268 1.63 10.59 17.55
CA SER A 268 1.66 11.40 16.34
C SER A 268 0.34 12.14 16.11
N ALA A 269 -0.79 11.42 16.16
CA ALA A 269 -2.11 11.99 15.96
C ALA A 269 -2.41 13.11 16.98
N LEU A 270 -2.06 12.89 18.26
CA LEU A 270 -2.25 13.90 19.31
C LEU A 270 -1.42 15.16 19.02
N LEU A 271 -0.16 15.01 18.55
CA LEU A 271 0.70 16.15 18.21
C LEU A 271 0.10 17.03 17.12
N VAL A 272 -0.53 16.44 16.10
CA VAL A 272 -1.15 17.19 14.99
C VAL A 272 -2.63 17.53 15.23
N GLY A 273 -3.13 17.33 16.47
CA GLY A 273 -4.43 17.84 16.93
C GLY A 273 -5.61 16.89 16.74
N PHE A 274 -5.38 15.60 16.49
CA PHE A 274 -6.42 14.58 16.43
C PHE A 274 -6.49 13.75 17.72
N ALA A 275 -7.68 13.32 18.10
CA ALA A 275 -7.86 12.49 19.29
C ALA A 275 -7.39 11.03 19.07
N SER A 276 -7.27 10.60 17.83
CA SER A 276 -6.84 9.26 17.47
C SER A 276 -6.25 9.20 16.07
N THR A 277 -5.42 8.17 15.80
CA THR A 277 -4.92 7.84 14.45
C THR A 277 -6.06 7.59 13.47
N ALA A 278 -7.20 7.07 13.94
CA ALA A 278 -8.37 6.86 13.08
C ALA A 278 -8.94 8.20 12.58
N GLU A 279 -9.04 9.22 13.43
CA GLU A 279 -9.48 10.56 13.03
C GLU A 279 -8.46 11.22 12.10
N GLU A 280 -7.17 11.18 12.45
CA GLU A 280 -6.08 11.66 11.58
C GLU A 280 -6.16 11.02 10.20
N SER A 281 -6.29 9.70 10.13
CA SER A 281 -6.43 8.94 8.88
C SER A 281 -7.66 9.35 8.06
N LEU A 282 -8.74 9.77 8.69
CA LEU A 282 -9.95 10.20 8.01
C LEU A 282 -9.88 11.65 7.50
N ALA A 283 -8.94 12.45 7.99
CA ALA A 283 -8.82 13.87 7.60
C ALA A 283 -8.69 14.07 6.07
N THR A 284 -8.15 13.09 5.33
CA THR A 284 -8.01 13.11 3.87
C THR A 284 -9.01 12.21 3.15
N LYS A 285 -10.03 11.67 3.84
CA LYS A 285 -10.97 10.69 3.29
C LYS A 285 -12.40 11.21 3.29
N MET A 286 -13.30 10.47 2.62
CA MET A 286 -14.72 10.86 2.50
C MET A 286 -15.52 10.71 3.80
N ALA A 287 -15.17 9.74 4.64
CA ALA A 287 -15.85 9.53 5.92
C ALA A 287 -15.43 10.63 6.92
N THR A 288 -16.40 11.17 7.64
CA THR A 288 -16.20 12.32 8.52
C THR A 288 -15.84 11.95 9.96
N SER A 289 -16.04 10.69 10.34
CA SER A 289 -15.68 10.18 11.68
C SER A 289 -15.48 8.67 11.70
N PRO A 290 -14.71 8.13 12.67
CA PRO A 290 -14.62 6.69 12.91
C PRO A 290 -15.99 6.04 13.18
N ASP A 291 -16.88 6.72 13.89
CA ASP A 291 -18.23 6.22 14.17
C ASP A 291 -19.07 6.04 12.90
N GLN A 292 -18.93 6.94 11.92
CA GLN A 292 -19.59 6.80 10.62
C GLN A 292 -19.11 5.53 9.90
N VAL A 293 -17.80 5.27 9.90
CA VAL A 293 -17.23 4.06 9.31
C VAL A 293 -17.73 2.80 10.00
N ILE A 294 -17.74 2.80 11.34
CA ILE A 294 -18.21 1.66 12.12
C ILE A 294 -19.71 1.43 11.89
N ALA A 295 -20.53 2.48 11.86
CA ALA A 295 -21.95 2.37 11.59
C ALA A 295 -22.22 1.79 10.20
N PHE A 296 -21.49 2.26 9.17
CA PHE A 296 -21.56 1.72 7.81
C PHE A 296 -21.19 0.22 7.75
N LEU A 297 -20.07 -0.17 8.38
CA LEU A 297 -19.64 -1.57 8.42
C LEU A 297 -20.64 -2.47 9.17
N ARG A 298 -21.23 -2.00 10.28
CA ARG A 298 -22.23 -2.75 11.02
C ARG A 298 -23.53 -2.95 10.22
N ASP A 299 -23.98 -1.91 9.51
CA ASP A 299 -25.14 -2.03 8.61
C ASP A 299 -24.87 -3.02 7.47
N PHE A 300 -23.67 -2.94 6.87
CA PHE A 300 -23.25 -3.87 5.83
C PHE A 300 -23.22 -5.32 6.33
N VAL A 301 -22.60 -5.56 7.51
CA VAL A 301 -22.54 -6.89 8.14
C VAL A 301 -23.94 -7.41 8.44
N ALA A 302 -24.84 -6.56 8.98
CA ALA A 302 -26.22 -6.98 9.29
C ALA A 302 -26.97 -7.46 8.03
N LYS A 303 -26.74 -6.83 6.89
CA LYS A 303 -27.33 -7.19 5.59
C LYS A 303 -26.68 -8.44 4.97
N ALA A 304 -25.35 -8.59 5.07
CA ALA A 304 -24.62 -9.69 4.46
C ALA A 304 -24.70 -11.00 5.27
N ARG A 305 -24.75 -10.91 6.61
CA ARG A 305 -24.67 -12.07 7.51
C ARG A 305 -25.68 -13.19 7.19
N PRO A 306 -26.97 -12.93 6.97
CA PRO A 306 -27.93 -14.00 6.71
C PRO A 306 -27.57 -14.85 5.48
N MET A 307 -27.07 -14.22 4.41
CA MET A 307 -26.61 -14.93 3.21
C MET A 307 -25.34 -15.73 3.50
N ALA A 308 -24.35 -15.13 4.17
CA ALA A 308 -23.11 -15.80 4.53
C ALA A 308 -23.34 -17.03 5.44
N GLU A 309 -24.32 -16.94 6.36
CA GLU A 309 -24.72 -18.08 7.21
C GLU A 309 -25.40 -19.21 6.41
N ALA A 310 -26.24 -18.85 5.42
CA ALA A 310 -26.85 -19.81 4.51
C ALA A 310 -25.78 -20.49 3.62
N ASP A 311 -24.87 -19.73 3.04
CA ASP A 311 -23.76 -20.25 2.22
C ASP A 311 -22.85 -21.19 3.03
N LEU A 312 -22.53 -20.82 4.28
CA LEU A 312 -21.73 -21.67 5.16
C LEU A 312 -22.49 -22.96 5.55
N ALA A 313 -23.81 -22.88 5.77
CA ALA A 313 -24.62 -24.06 6.06
C ALA A 313 -24.66 -25.03 4.87
N GLU A 314 -24.80 -24.51 3.64
CA GLU A 314 -24.71 -25.30 2.41
C GLU A 314 -23.35 -25.96 2.26
N LEU A 315 -22.26 -25.20 2.49
CA LEU A 315 -20.92 -25.71 2.40
C LEU A 315 -20.64 -26.84 3.40
N ARG A 316 -21.11 -26.70 4.64
CA ARG A 316 -21.00 -27.75 5.67
C ARG A 316 -21.77 -29.02 5.28
N ALA A 317 -22.98 -28.88 4.78
CA ALA A 317 -23.79 -30.01 4.32
C ALA A 317 -23.08 -30.74 3.16
N PHE A 318 -22.60 -30.01 2.17
CA PHE A 318 -21.84 -30.56 1.05
C PHE A 318 -20.55 -31.27 1.51
N ALA A 319 -19.80 -30.67 2.40
CA ALA A 319 -18.55 -31.25 2.92
C ALA A 319 -18.80 -32.58 3.68
N ALA A 320 -19.86 -32.64 4.48
CA ALA A 320 -20.24 -33.85 5.20
C ALA A 320 -20.71 -34.96 4.25
N GLU A 321 -21.57 -34.63 3.28
CA GLU A 321 -22.20 -35.61 2.38
C GLU A 321 -21.25 -36.14 1.29
N HIS A 322 -20.43 -35.24 0.71
CA HIS A 322 -19.66 -35.56 -0.49
C HIS A 322 -18.15 -35.66 -0.27
N LEU A 323 -17.61 -35.00 0.76
CA LEU A 323 -16.16 -34.98 1.05
C LEU A 323 -15.81 -35.78 2.31
N GLN A 324 -16.80 -36.35 3.01
CA GLN A 324 -16.62 -37.06 4.28
C GLN A 324 -15.97 -36.20 5.38
N ILE A 325 -16.19 -34.87 5.33
CA ILE A 325 -15.72 -33.90 6.31
C ILE A 325 -16.90 -33.47 7.17
N ALA A 326 -17.17 -34.21 8.25
CA ALA A 326 -18.29 -33.93 9.16
C ALA A 326 -18.07 -32.66 10.03
N ASP A 327 -16.81 -32.31 10.32
CA ASP A 327 -16.40 -31.14 11.10
C ASP A 327 -15.54 -30.24 10.22
N LEU A 328 -16.20 -29.32 9.49
CA LEU A 328 -15.56 -28.38 8.57
C LEU A 328 -14.73 -27.37 9.36
N GLN A 329 -13.42 -27.42 9.19
CA GLN A 329 -12.46 -26.53 9.80
C GLN A 329 -12.07 -25.36 8.86
N PRO A 330 -11.46 -24.27 9.36
CA PRO A 330 -11.04 -23.15 8.51
C PRO A 330 -10.15 -23.55 7.31
N TRP A 331 -9.26 -24.52 7.48
CA TRP A 331 -8.41 -25.03 6.39
C TRP A 331 -9.12 -25.92 5.38
N ASP A 332 -10.38 -26.27 5.62
CA ASP A 332 -11.21 -27.04 4.70
C ASP A 332 -12.09 -26.15 3.83
N VAL A 333 -12.29 -24.89 4.22
CA VAL A 333 -13.26 -23.99 3.58
C VAL A 333 -12.92 -23.76 2.11
N GLY A 334 -11.66 -23.42 1.80
CA GLY A 334 -11.20 -23.21 0.41
C GLY A 334 -11.40 -24.47 -0.46
N TYR A 335 -10.93 -25.60 0.05
CA TYR A 335 -11.07 -26.91 -0.62
C TYR A 335 -12.54 -27.29 -0.86
N ALA A 336 -13.38 -27.21 0.16
CA ALA A 336 -14.79 -27.56 0.03
C ALA A 336 -15.54 -26.59 -0.90
N SER A 337 -15.21 -25.29 -0.86
CA SER A 337 -15.80 -24.29 -1.75
C SER A 337 -15.46 -24.57 -3.22
N GLU A 338 -14.21 -24.92 -3.52
CA GLU A 338 -13.80 -25.29 -4.87
C GLU A 338 -14.53 -26.53 -5.37
N LYS A 339 -14.60 -27.59 -4.57
CA LYS A 339 -15.34 -28.80 -4.92
C LYS A 339 -16.84 -28.58 -5.07
N LEU A 340 -17.45 -27.69 -4.28
CA LEU A 340 -18.85 -27.30 -4.43
C LEU A 340 -19.09 -26.53 -5.73
N ARG A 341 -18.18 -25.58 -6.06
CA ARG A 341 -18.23 -24.80 -7.29
C ARG A 341 -18.11 -25.68 -8.54
N GLU A 342 -17.14 -26.58 -8.55
CA GLU A 342 -16.94 -27.56 -9.62
C GLU A 342 -18.21 -28.40 -9.83
N ARG A 343 -18.82 -28.89 -8.74
CA ARG A 343 -20.03 -29.70 -8.81
C ARG A 343 -21.28 -28.91 -9.28
N LYS A 344 -21.45 -27.68 -8.80
CA LYS A 344 -22.63 -26.87 -9.14
C LYS A 344 -22.59 -26.29 -10.55
N TYR A 345 -21.41 -25.85 -10.99
CA TYR A 345 -21.27 -25.01 -12.18
C TYR A 345 -20.38 -25.63 -13.25
N ALA A 346 -19.76 -26.79 -12.99
CA ALA A 346 -18.74 -27.40 -13.83
C ALA A 346 -17.60 -26.42 -14.18
N LEU A 347 -17.27 -25.51 -13.25
CA LEU A 347 -16.21 -24.53 -13.37
C LEU A 347 -15.12 -24.82 -12.33
N ASN A 348 -13.86 -24.76 -12.75
CA ASN A 348 -12.71 -24.75 -11.86
C ASN A 348 -11.86 -23.48 -12.12
N GLU A 349 -10.94 -23.15 -11.19
CA GLU A 349 -10.11 -21.93 -11.35
C GLU A 349 -9.05 -22.06 -12.44
N GLU A 350 -8.87 -23.23 -13.03
CA GLU A 350 -7.89 -23.48 -14.08
C GLU A 350 -8.43 -23.28 -15.50
N GLU A 351 -9.74 -23.20 -15.67
CA GLU A 351 -10.43 -22.92 -16.92
C GLU A 351 -10.78 -21.43 -17.05
#